data_cc839b71434cefbb24f7c3d56a39511a
#
_entry.id   cc839b71434cefbb24f7c3d56a39511a
#
_cell.length_a   1.000
_cell.length_b   1.000
_cell.length_c   1.000
_cell.angle_alpha   90.00
_cell.angle_beta   90.00
_cell.angle_gamma   90.00
#
_symmetry.space_group_name_H-M   'P 1'
#
loop_
_entity.id
_entity.type
_entity.pdbx_description
1 polymer ?
#
loop_
_entity_poly.entity_id
_entity_poly.type
_entity_poly.pdbx_seq_one_letter_code
_entity_poly.pdbx_strand_id
1 'polypeptide(L)'
;MKPEAFSALLSHMLYEKRFGPYFVEPVVCGLKDDGSPFLCGMDLIGAPVYTDDYVVSGTCTPNLNGMCESMWRPDMAPDELFETISQCLLASVDRDALSGWGAVVHVITPQGITSKSLKGRMD
;
A
#
# COMPACT_ATOMS: atom_id res chain seq x y z
N MET A 1 -15.02 5.09 -10.56
CA MET A 1 -14.23 6.33 -10.36
C MET A 1 -12.77 6.02 -10.66
N LYS A 2 -12.11 6.92 -11.33
CA LYS A 2 -10.68 6.76 -11.62
C LYS A 2 -9.85 6.92 -10.35
N PRO A 3 -8.75 6.17 -10.20
CA PRO A 3 -7.92 6.29 -9.00
C PRO A 3 -7.36 7.68 -8.78
N GLU A 4 -7.04 8.41 -9.83
CA GLU A 4 -6.56 9.80 -9.73
C GLU A 4 -7.63 10.70 -9.10
N ALA A 5 -8.88 10.57 -9.55
CA ALA A 5 -10.00 11.37 -9.03
C ALA A 5 -10.32 10.99 -7.58
N PHE A 6 -10.28 9.71 -7.26
CA PHE A 6 -10.50 9.23 -5.89
C PHE A 6 -9.42 9.77 -4.95
N SER A 7 -8.17 9.73 -5.38
CA SER A 7 -7.04 10.25 -4.62
C SER A 7 -7.19 11.75 -4.36
N ALA A 8 -7.59 12.53 -5.37
CA ALA A 8 -7.81 13.97 -5.21
C ALA A 8 -8.95 14.25 -4.24
N LEU A 9 -10.04 13.51 -4.31
CA LEU A 9 -11.16 13.63 -3.39
C LEU A 9 -10.75 13.34 -1.96
N LEU A 10 -10.02 12.25 -1.74
CA LEU A 10 -9.56 11.85 -0.42
C LEU A 10 -8.60 12.88 0.18
N SER A 11 -7.68 13.41 -0.64
CA SER A 11 -6.77 14.47 -0.22
C SER A 11 -7.54 15.70 0.26
N HIS A 12 -8.56 16.11 -0.49
CA HIS A 12 -9.41 17.24 -0.10
C HIS A 12 -10.16 16.98 1.21
N MET A 13 -10.73 15.80 1.37
CA MET A 13 -11.46 15.42 2.59
C MET A 13 -10.56 15.45 3.82
N LEU A 14 -9.33 14.96 3.70
CA LEU A 14 -8.39 14.97 4.82
C LEU A 14 -7.92 16.39 5.16
N TYR A 15 -7.69 17.21 4.16
CA TYR A 15 -7.26 18.60 4.38
C TYR A 15 -8.35 19.46 5.00
N GLU A 16 -9.62 19.19 4.71
CA GLU A 16 -10.74 19.88 5.37
C GLU A 16 -10.68 19.76 6.89
N LYS A 17 -10.13 18.65 7.39
CA LYS A 17 -10.00 18.37 8.82
C LYS A 17 -8.57 18.58 9.33
N ARG A 18 -7.82 19.48 8.70
CA ARG A 18 -6.41 19.71 9.02
C ARG A 18 -6.15 19.95 10.51
N PHE A 19 -6.99 20.74 11.17
CA PHE A 19 -6.82 21.13 12.57
C PHE A 19 -7.55 20.24 13.55
N GLY A 20 -8.19 19.18 13.09
CA GLY A 20 -8.80 18.11 13.86
C GLY A 20 -8.81 16.85 13.00
N PRO A 21 -7.62 16.26 12.71
CA PRO A 21 -7.52 15.24 11.66
C PRO A 21 -8.12 13.89 12.07
N TYR A 22 -8.37 13.06 11.07
CA TYR A 22 -8.90 11.71 11.27
C TYR A 22 -7.84 10.71 11.77
N PHE A 23 -6.57 11.09 11.82
CA PHE A 23 -5.45 10.23 12.21
C PHE A 23 -5.35 8.96 11.37
N VAL A 24 -5.48 9.11 10.06
CA VAL A 24 -5.29 8.05 9.08
C VAL A 24 -4.23 8.48 8.07
N GLU A 25 -3.44 7.53 7.62
CA GLU A 25 -2.44 7.73 6.55
C GLU A 25 -2.76 6.76 5.43
N PRO A 26 -3.68 7.10 4.53
CA PRO A 26 -4.18 6.16 3.54
C PRO A 26 -3.23 5.96 2.38
N VAL A 27 -3.35 4.79 1.76
CA VAL A 27 -2.73 4.46 0.48
C VAL A 27 -3.84 4.21 -0.53
N VAL A 28 -3.74 4.86 -1.69
CA VAL A 28 -4.65 4.63 -2.81
C VAL A 28 -3.89 3.94 -3.92
N CYS A 29 -4.38 2.81 -4.36
CA CYS A 29 -3.77 2.06 -5.46
C CYS A 29 -4.82 1.56 -6.43
N GLY A 30 -4.45 1.44 -7.68
CA GLY A 30 -5.34 0.98 -8.72
C GLY A 30 -4.65 0.97 -10.07
N LEU A 31 -5.43 0.72 -11.12
CA LEU A 31 -4.95 0.75 -12.48
C LEU A 31 -5.58 1.95 -13.20
N LYS A 32 -4.76 2.66 -13.96
CA LYS A 32 -5.24 3.72 -14.85
C LYS A 32 -5.92 3.11 -16.08
N ASP A 33 -6.56 3.94 -16.89
CA ASP A 33 -7.26 3.50 -18.09
C ASP A 33 -6.34 2.79 -19.09
N ASP A 34 -5.06 3.16 -19.13
CA ASP A 34 -4.05 2.53 -19.98
C ASP A 34 -3.46 1.24 -19.41
N GLY A 35 -3.94 0.81 -18.23
CA GLY A 35 -3.45 -0.39 -17.57
C GLY A 35 -2.21 -0.18 -16.71
N SER A 36 -1.64 1.01 -16.66
CA SER A 36 -0.49 1.30 -15.82
C SER A 36 -0.90 1.43 -14.35
N PRO A 37 -0.03 1.09 -13.40
CA PRO A 37 -0.36 1.21 -11.98
C PRO A 37 -0.40 2.65 -11.52
N PHE A 38 -1.28 2.90 -10.55
CA PHE A 38 -1.39 4.17 -9.83
C PHE A 38 -1.16 3.91 -8.35
N LEU A 39 -0.18 4.59 -7.76
CA LEU A 39 0.13 4.51 -6.34
C LEU A 39 0.20 5.90 -5.74
N CYS A 40 -0.50 6.09 -4.65
CA CYS A 40 -0.48 7.36 -3.91
C CYS A 40 -0.52 7.08 -2.42
N GLY A 41 0.42 7.66 -1.68
CA GLY A 41 0.37 7.68 -0.22
C GLY A 41 0.03 9.08 0.25
N MET A 42 -0.66 9.19 1.37
CA MET A 42 -1.03 10.48 1.97
C MET A 42 -0.70 10.49 3.44
N ASP A 43 -0.36 11.67 3.96
CA ASP A 43 -0.28 11.88 5.41
C ASP A 43 -1.69 12.17 5.99
N LEU A 44 -1.75 12.43 7.28
CA LEU A 44 -3.04 12.63 7.95
C LEU A 44 -3.78 13.90 7.53
N ILE A 45 -3.12 14.84 6.87
CA ILE A 45 -3.77 16.05 6.34
C ILE A 45 -3.93 16.01 4.82
N GLY A 46 -3.68 14.85 4.21
CA GLY A 46 -3.96 14.64 2.80
C GLY A 46 -2.88 15.07 1.83
N ALA A 47 -1.65 15.35 2.30
CA ALA A 47 -0.55 15.68 1.40
C ALA A 47 -0.16 14.44 0.58
N PRO A 48 -0.37 14.45 -0.76
CA PRO A 48 -0.17 13.24 -1.55
C PRO A 48 1.28 13.07 -1.99
N VAL A 49 1.72 11.80 -2.04
CA VAL A 49 2.98 11.41 -2.65
C VAL A 49 2.67 10.37 -3.71
N TYR A 50 3.02 10.66 -4.95
CA TYR A 50 2.82 9.76 -6.09
C TYR A 50 4.12 9.04 -6.39
N THR A 51 4.07 7.73 -6.53
CA THR A 51 5.25 6.91 -6.80
C THR A 51 4.97 5.93 -7.95
N ASP A 52 6.03 5.47 -8.59
CA ASP A 52 5.93 4.47 -9.67
C ASP A 52 6.32 3.07 -9.18
N ASP A 53 6.95 2.96 -8.04
CA ASP A 53 7.50 1.70 -7.54
C ASP A 53 6.67 1.11 -6.40
N TYR A 54 6.70 1.71 -5.22
CA TYR A 54 5.95 1.24 -4.08
C TYR A 54 5.59 2.39 -3.16
N VAL A 55 4.60 2.17 -2.31
CA VAL A 55 4.23 3.09 -1.24
C VAL A 55 3.90 2.26 0.00
N VAL A 56 4.29 2.75 1.16
CA VAL A 56 4.08 2.05 2.42
C VAL A 56 3.43 2.97 3.43
N SER A 57 2.68 2.38 4.37
CA SER A 57 2.02 3.10 5.44
C SER A 57 1.80 2.16 6.62
N GLY A 58 1.66 2.71 7.81
CA GLY A 58 1.37 1.96 9.01
C GLY A 58 2.49 1.98 10.02
N THR A 59 2.35 1.17 11.06
CA THR A 59 3.27 1.17 12.21
C THR A 59 4.66 0.62 11.88
N CYS A 60 4.78 -0.24 10.87
CA CYS A 60 6.07 -0.81 10.46
C CYS A 60 6.65 -0.17 9.19
N THR A 61 6.29 1.08 8.92
CA THR A 61 6.75 1.81 7.72
C THR A 61 8.27 1.79 7.53
N PRO A 62 9.12 2.02 8.55
CA PRO A 62 10.57 1.95 8.33
C PRO A 62 11.04 0.58 7.85
N ASN A 63 10.50 -0.49 8.43
CA ASN A 63 10.85 -1.86 8.04
C ASN A 63 10.36 -2.16 6.62
N LEU A 64 9.14 -1.73 6.29
CA LEU A 64 8.58 -1.91 4.95
C LEU A 64 9.39 -1.16 3.89
N ASN A 65 9.82 0.06 4.19
CA ASN A 65 10.66 0.81 3.26
C ASN A 65 11.98 0.08 2.98
N GLY A 66 12.62 -0.46 4.00
CA GLY A 66 13.85 -1.22 3.82
C GLY A 66 13.65 -2.48 2.98
N MET A 67 12.60 -3.24 3.27
CA MET A 67 12.29 -4.46 2.53
C MET A 67 11.92 -4.18 1.08
N CYS A 68 11.06 -3.21 0.85
CA CYS A 68 10.62 -2.85 -0.51
C CYS A 68 11.78 -2.30 -1.34
N GLU A 69 12.64 -1.46 -0.75
CA GLU A 69 13.81 -0.93 -1.44
C GLU A 69 14.75 -2.03 -1.94
N SER A 70 14.92 -3.09 -1.14
CA SER A 70 15.81 -4.19 -1.49
C SER A 70 15.18 -5.21 -2.43
N MET A 71 13.87 -5.39 -2.42
CA MET A 71 13.18 -6.46 -3.14
C MET A 71 12.39 -6.01 -4.37
N TRP A 72 12.07 -4.73 -4.46
CA TRP A 72 11.30 -4.23 -5.59
C TRP A 72 12.11 -4.29 -6.90
N ARG A 73 11.46 -4.75 -7.96
CA ARG A 73 11.99 -4.77 -9.34
C ARG A 73 10.90 -4.33 -10.30
N PRO A 74 11.26 -3.68 -11.41
CA PRO A 74 10.26 -3.28 -12.41
C PRO A 74 9.67 -4.51 -13.13
N ASP A 75 8.46 -4.36 -13.62
CA ASP A 75 7.80 -5.30 -14.54
C ASP A 75 7.69 -6.73 -14.01
N MET A 76 7.40 -6.87 -12.70
CA MET A 76 7.17 -8.18 -12.11
C MET A 76 5.82 -8.76 -12.58
N ALA A 77 5.82 -10.07 -12.91
CA ALA A 77 4.59 -10.80 -13.20
C ALA A 77 3.71 -10.87 -11.93
N PRO A 78 2.38 -11.05 -12.07
CA PRO A 78 1.48 -11.08 -10.91
C PRO A 78 1.89 -12.08 -9.82
N ASP A 79 2.31 -13.28 -10.18
CA ASP A 79 2.73 -14.29 -9.19
C ASP A 79 4.02 -13.89 -8.48
N GLU A 80 4.98 -13.34 -9.22
CA GLU A 80 6.23 -12.83 -8.68
C GLU A 80 5.98 -11.63 -7.76
N LEU A 81 5.10 -10.73 -8.16
CA LEU A 81 4.71 -9.58 -7.36
C LEU A 81 4.04 -10.01 -6.06
N PHE A 82 3.15 -11.00 -6.13
CA PHE A 82 2.52 -11.57 -4.93
C PHE A 82 3.57 -12.11 -3.95
N GLU A 83 4.54 -12.88 -4.42
CA GLU A 83 5.59 -13.42 -3.58
C GLU A 83 6.43 -12.32 -2.95
N THR A 84 6.81 -11.32 -3.73
CA THR A 84 7.61 -10.19 -3.27
C THR A 84 6.90 -9.39 -2.18
N ILE A 85 5.65 -9.02 -2.41
CA ILE A 85 4.91 -8.23 -1.43
C ILE A 85 4.63 -9.04 -0.16
N SER A 86 4.38 -10.34 -0.31
CA SER A 86 4.17 -11.23 0.83
C SER A 86 5.40 -11.32 1.72
N GLN A 87 6.58 -11.47 1.12
CA GLN A 87 7.85 -11.49 1.85
C GLN A 87 8.11 -10.16 2.56
N CYS A 88 7.93 -9.06 1.86
CA CYS A 88 8.11 -7.73 2.45
C CYS A 88 7.19 -7.52 3.64
N LEU A 89 5.92 -7.87 3.49
CA LEU A 89 4.92 -7.65 4.52
C LEU A 89 5.17 -8.51 5.76
N LEU A 90 5.35 -9.81 5.57
CA LEU A 90 5.56 -10.73 6.70
C LEU A 90 6.85 -10.43 7.45
N ALA A 91 7.94 -10.18 6.74
CA ALA A 91 9.23 -9.86 7.37
C ALA A 91 9.15 -8.56 8.18
N SER A 92 8.39 -7.59 7.68
CA SER A 92 8.24 -6.29 8.35
C SER A 92 7.36 -6.37 9.58
N VAL A 93 6.19 -7.03 9.49
CA VAL A 93 5.28 -7.13 10.64
C VAL A 93 5.84 -8.04 11.73
N ASP A 94 6.69 -9.00 11.40
CA ASP A 94 7.35 -9.86 12.38
C ASP A 94 8.27 -9.09 13.35
N ARG A 95 8.70 -7.91 12.93
CA ARG A 95 9.56 -7.02 13.74
C ARG A 95 8.82 -5.80 14.27
N ASP A 96 7.50 -5.82 14.22
CA ASP A 96 6.66 -4.73 14.70
C ASP A 96 5.83 -5.22 15.90
N ALA A 97 5.86 -4.46 16.98
CA ALA A 97 5.11 -4.79 18.19
C ALA A 97 3.60 -4.59 18.04
N LEU A 98 3.19 -3.75 17.10
CA LEU A 98 1.80 -3.31 16.97
C LEU A 98 1.05 -3.97 15.80
N SER A 99 1.73 -4.75 14.99
CA SER A 99 1.15 -5.44 13.83
C SER A 99 1.51 -6.91 13.86
N GLY A 100 0.66 -7.75 13.27
CA GLY A 100 0.94 -9.17 13.20
C GLY A 100 -0.30 -10.01 12.99
N TRP A 101 -0.19 -11.32 13.26
CA TRP A 101 -1.26 -12.31 13.20
C TRP A 101 -1.78 -12.58 11.79
N GLY A 102 -0.91 -12.39 10.80
CA GLY A 102 -1.23 -12.66 9.41
C GLY A 102 -1.41 -11.41 8.58
N ALA A 103 -1.84 -11.62 7.35
CA ALA A 103 -1.99 -10.55 6.39
C ALA A 103 -2.94 -10.98 5.28
N VAL A 104 -3.40 -10.01 4.50
CA VAL A 104 -4.16 -10.27 3.28
C VAL A 104 -3.47 -9.51 2.15
N VAL A 105 -3.24 -10.19 1.03
CA VAL A 105 -2.65 -9.60 -0.16
C VAL A 105 -3.69 -9.58 -1.28
N HIS A 106 -3.87 -8.41 -1.88
CA HIS A 106 -4.75 -8.22 -3.03
C HIS A 106 -3.89 -7.94 -4.26
N VAL A 107 -4.12 -8.67 -5.33
CA VAL A 107 -3.47 -8.42 -6.62
C VAL A 107 -4.50 -7.88 -7.58
N ILE A 108 -4.28 -6.67 -8.07
CA ILE A 108 -5.18 -5.97 -8.99
C ILE A 108 -4.63 -6.12 -10.41
N THR A 109 -5.42 -6.74 -11.28
CA THR A 109 -5.11 -6.88 -12.70
C THR A 109 -6.27 -6.33 -13.54
N PRO A 110 -6.08 -6.12 -14.85
CA PRO A 110 -7.20 -5.72 -15.72
C PRO A 110 -8.38 -6.71 -15.72
N GLN A 111 -8.14 -7.96 -15.36
CA GLN A 111 -9.17 -9.01 -15.30
C GLN A 111 -9.91 -9.04 -13.95
N GLY A 112 -9.40 -8.34 -12.93
CA GLY A 112 -10.05 -8.28 -11.63
C GLY A 112 -9.07 -8.30 -10.47
N ILE A 113 -9.61 -8.50 -9.28
CA ILE A 113 -8.85 -8.51 -8.03
C ILE A 113 -8.82 -9.92 -7.47
N THR A 114 -7.63 -10.44 -7.22
CA THR A 114 -7.41 -11.71 -6.52
C THR A 114 -6.92 -11.42 -5.11
N SER A 115 -7.56 -12.02 -4.11
CA SER A 115 -7.19 -11.81 -2.71
C SER A 115 -6.75 -13.12 -2.07
N LYS A 116 -5.65 -13.10 -1.35
CA LYS A 116 -5.13 -14.27 -0.64
C LYS A 116 -4.76 -13.90 0.79
N SER A 117 -5.14 -14.75 1.73
CA SER A 117 -4.74 -14.60 3.13
C SER A 117 -3.41 -15.25 3.38
N LEU A 118 -2.57 -14.58 4.16
CA LEU A 118 -1.26 -15.09 4.57
C LEU A 118 -1.30 -15.41 6.06
N LYS A 119 -0.80 -16.59 6.42
CA LYS A 119 -0.64 -16.96 7.82
C LYS A 119 0.70 -16.43 8.31
N GLY A 120 0.67 -15.67 9.39
CA GLY A 120 1.86 -15.13 10.03
C GLY A 120 2.17 -15.82 11.35
N ARG A 121 3.18 -15.30 12.03
CA ARG A 121 3.48 -15.71 13.41
C ARG A 121 2.35 -15.26 14.33
N MET A 122 2.07 -16.06 15.34
CA MET A 122 1.01 -15.78 16.31
C MET A 122 1.57 -15.30 17.66
N ASP A 123 2.86 -15.17 17.75
CA ASP A 123 3.58 -14.64 18.89
C ASP A 123 4.04 -13.19 18.62
#